data_dc2701be3c985d8335de5a9ffdc69830
#
_entry.id   dc2701be3c985d8335de5a9ffdc69830
#
_cell.length_a   1.000
_cell.length_b   1.000
_cell.length_c   1.000
_cell.angle_alpha   90.00
_cell.angle_beta   90.00
_cell.angle_gamma   90.00
#
_symmetry.space_group_name_H-M   'P 1'
#
loop_
_entity.id
_entity.type
_entity.pdbx_description
1 polymer ?
#
loop_
_entity_poly.entity_id
_entity_poly.type
_entity_poly.pdbx_seq_one_letter_code
_entity_poly.pdbx_strand_id
1 'polypeptide(L)'
;MAAGSELRPMIPVVTPDEMAAIDAAAPEPATTLIARAGAAVARAAIDEMDGCLGRRVVVLAGPGANGADGRVAARRLALRGARTTVVDVSGVGDRLPDADLVIDAAYGTGLRRPWTAPATESPILAVDLPSGVDPLTGCAMGRPLPAERTVTFAALKPGLLLGEGRRLAGRVEVVDIGLDVSSATAWLVTDDDISQMVPSRPVDAHKWQSACWVVAGSSGMEGAAGLAATAAQRAGAGYVRLSVPGGRAHDRPPEAVGWPLDRNITVDPGEVARFASMVVGPGLGPSGEVAAGVRRIVADTSVPMVVDGDGLKALGNGMPC
;
A
#
# COMPACT_ATOMS: atom_id res chain seq x y z
N MET A 1 12.17 26.45 21.21
CA MET A 1 12.69 25.93 19.93
C MET A 1 12.26 24.50 19.86
N ALA A 2 11.17 24.21 19.14
CA ALA A 2 10.73 22.84 18.88
C ALA A 2 11.70 22.23 17.86
N ALA A 3 12.35 21.11 18.23
CA ALA A 3 13.11 20.32 17.30
C ALA A 3 12.16 19.91 16.17
N GLY A 4 12.50 20.30 14.94
CA GLY A 4 11.79 19.86 13.76
C GLY A 4 11.84 18.33 13.72
N SER A 5 10.71 17.68 13.92
CA SER A 5 10.59 16.26 13.62
C SER A 5 10.76 16.15 12.10
N GLU A 6 11.88 15.64 11.66
CA GLU A 6 12.02 15.20 10.28
C GLU A 6 10.89 14.19 10.03
N LEU A 7 9.93 14.59 9.21
CA LEU A 7 8.88 13.71 8.72
C LEU A 7 9.58 12.49 8.14
N ARG A 8 9.38 11.31 8.72
CA ARG A 8 9.79 10.07 8.05
C ARG A 8 8.97 10.02 6.76
N PRO A 9 9.61 10.00 5.59
CA PRO A 9 8.87 10.03 4.34
C PRO A 9 8.01 8.79 4.23
N MET A 10 6.76 8.95 3.75
CA MET A 10 5.91 7.84 3.32
C MET A 10 6.73 6.84 2.50
N ILE A 11 6.41 5.55 2.58
CA ILE A 11 7.20 4.53 1.88
C ILE A 11 6.88 4.61 0.38
N PRO A 12 7.86 4.86 -0.50
CA PRO A 12 7.61 4.95 -1.93
C PRO A 12 7.17 3.59 -2.49
N VAL A 13 6.22 3.63 -3.42
CA VAL A 13 5.74 2.48 -4.18
C VAL A 13 5.99 2.76 -5.66
N VAL A 14 6.77 1.90 -6.31
CA VAL A 14 7.16 2.09 -7.72
C VAL A 14 6.72 0.92 -8.58
N THR A 15 6.21 1.22 -9.75
CA THR A 15 5.91 0.23 -10.79
C THR A 15 7.19 -0.39 -11.33
N PRO A 16 7.12 -1.55 -12.02
CA PRO A 16 8.29 -2.14 -12.68
C PRO A 16 8.98 -1.20 -13.67
N ASP A 17 8.23 -0.37 -14.38
CA ASP A 17 8.77 0.57 -15.36
C ASP A 17 9.47 1.76 -14.67
N GLU A 18 8.88 2.29 -13.59
CA GLU A 18 9.54 3.30 -12.76
C GLU A 18 10.82 2.74 -12.13
N MET A 19 10.79 1.50 -11.62
CA MET A 19 11.98 0.86 -11.05
C MET A 19 13.09 0.71 -12.10
N ALA A 20 12.75 0.28 -13.31
CA ALA A 20 13.71 0.17 -14.41
C ALA A 20 14.33 1.53 -14.79
N ALA A 21 13.55 2.61 -14.75
CA ALA A 21 14.04 3.97 -14.98
C ALA A 21 14.98 4.44 -13.86
N ILE A 22 14.63 4.15 -12.59
CA ILE A 22 15.45 4.44 -11.41
C ILE A 22 16.80 3.69 -11.50
N ASP A 23 16.77 2.40 -11.82
CA ASP A 23 17.98 1.60 -12.01
C ASP A 23 18.88 2.12 -13.13
N ALA A 24 18.28 2.53 -14.25
CA ALA A 24 19.02 3.10 -15.38
C ALA A 24 19.63 4.48 -15.09
N ALA A 25 19.02 5.24 -14.18
CA ALA A 25 19.52 6.56 -13.76
C ALA A 25 20.53 6.48 -12.62
N ALA A 26 20.79 5.29 -12.07
CA ALA A 26 21.69 5.13 -10.94
C ALA A 26 23.11 5.59 -11.28
N PRO A 27 23.73 6.46 -10.46
CA PRO A 27 25.09 6.93 -10.69
C PRO A 27 26.16 5.87 -10.40
N GLU A 28 25.82 4.85 -9.61
CA GLU A 28 26.74 3.81 -9.19
C GLU A 28 26.69 2.60 -10.12
N PRO A 29 27.82 1.88 -10.27
CA PRO A 29 27.84 0.65 -11.04
C PRO A 29 26.87 -0.41 -10.48
N ALA A 30 26.23 -1.17 -11.36
CA ALA A 30 25.32 -2.25 -10.97
C ALA A 30 25.96 -3.25 -9.97
N THR A 31 27.27 -3.48 -10.08
CA THR A 31 28.02 -4.32 -9.14
C THR A 31 28.00 -3.81 -7.69
N THR A 32 27.97 -2.49 -7.50
CA THR A 32 27.86 -1.85 -6.18
C THR A 32 26.45 -2.07 -5.60
N LEU A 33 25.40 -1.84 -6.42
CA LEU A 33 24.01 -2.05 -6.02
C LEU A 33 23.75 -3.52 -5.66
N ILE A 34 24.22 -4.47 -6.48
CA ILE A 34 24.16 -5.91 -6.21
C ILE A 34 24.90 -6.26 -4.92
N ALA A 35 26.07 -5.66 -4.65
CA ALA A 35 26.81 -5.92 -3.43
C ALA A 35 26.05 -5.45 -2.17
N ARG A 36 25.36 -4.30 -2.25
CA ARG A 36 24.51 -3.76 -1.17
C ARG A 36 23.25 -4.61 -0.99
N ALA A 37 22.56 -4.95 -2.07
CA ALA A 37 21.36 -5.80 -2.06
C ALA A 37 21.67 -7.18 -1.46
N GLY A 38 22.69 -7.87 -1.96
CA GLY A 38 23.10 -9.17 -1.42
C GLY A 38 23.59 -9.10 0.03
N ALA A 39 24.15 -7.97 0.47
CA ALA A 39 24.49 -7.75 1.88
C ALA A 39 23.24 -7.65 2.76
N ALA A 40 22.19 -6.97 2.27
CA ALA A 40 20.91 -6.85 2.96
C ALA A 40 20.22 -8.22 3.07
N VAL A 41 20.18 -8.98 1.98
CA VAL A 41 19.63 -10.34 1.97
C VAL A 41 20.38 -11.26 2.95
N ALA A 42 21.72 -11.20 2.98
CA ALA A 42 22.51 -12.00 3.92
C ALA A 42 22.23 -11.63 5.38
N ARG A 43 22.03 -10.35 5.69
CA ARG A 43 21.66 -9.86 7.02
C ARG A 43 20.27 -10.37 7.40
N ALA A 44 19.29 -10.22 6.52
CA ALA A 44 17.93 -10.71 6.75
C ALA A 44 17.89 -12.24 6.96
N ALA A 45 18.71 -12.99 6.22
CA ALA A 45 18.83 -14.44 6.39
C ALA A 45 19.44 -14.83 7.75
N ILE A 46 20.42 -14.06 8.24
CA ILE A 46 21.00 -14.27 9.58
C ILE A 46 19.96 -14.01 10.67
N ASP A 47 19.21 -12.91 10.53
CA ASP A 47 18.16 -12.55 11.48
C ASP A 47 17.04 -13.60 11.49
N GLU A 48 16.62 -14.11 10.32
CA GLU A 48 15.56 -15.11 10.20
C GLU A 48 15.93 -16.46 10.82
N MET A 49 17.21 -16.81 10.80
CA MET A 49 17.73 -18.06 11.38
C MET A 49 18.22 -17.92 12.83
N ASP A 50 18.14 -16.72 13.43
CA ASP A 50 18.77 -16.41 14.72
C ASP A 50 20.24 -16.84 14.75
N GLY A 51 20.99 -16.41 13.73
CA GLY A 51 22.38 -16.80 13.47
C GLY A 51 22.52 -17.77 12.31
N CYS A 52 23.73 -17.84 11.72
CA CYS A 52 23.94 -18.63 10.51
C CYS A 52 25.07 -19.70 10.63
N LEU A 53 25.81 -19.74 11.74
CA LEU A 53 26.90 -20.67 11.89
C LEU A 53 26.43 -22.15 11.84
N GLY A 54 26.95 -22.90 10.87
CA GLY A 54 26.58 -24.30 10.66
C GLY A 54 25.24 -24.54 9.99
N ARG A 55 24.38 -23.50 9.82
CA ARG A 55 23.09 -23.57 9.13
C ARG A 55 23.28 -23.90 7.66
N ARG A 56 22.34 -24.68 7.12
CA ARG A 56 22.25 -25.01 5.69
C ARG A 56 21.36 -23.99 5.00
N VAL A 57 21.90 -23.29 4.02
CA VAL A 57 21.17 -22.29 3.23
C VAL A 57 21.21 -22.67 1.76
N VAL A 58 20.05 -22.84 1.15
CA VAL A 58 19.92 -23.04 -0.29
C VAL A 58 19.52 -21.71 -0.93
N VAL A 59 20.23 -21.30 -1.97
CA VAL A 59 19.93 -20.10 -2.75
C VAL A 59 19.47 -20.54 -4.14
N LEU A 60 18.20 -20.34 -4.45
CA LEU A 60 17.65 -20.56 -5.78
C LEU A 60 17.91 -19.31 -6.62
N ALA A 61 18.88 -19.36 -7.53
CA ALA A 61 19.37 -18.19 -8.21
C ALA A 61 19.05 -18.19 -9.71
N GLY A 62 18.40 -17.09 -10.16
CA GLY A 62 18.12 -16.83 -11.56
C GLY A 62 19.32 -16.23 -12.33
N PRO A 63 19.16 -15.99 -13.64
CA PRO A 63 20.22 -15.43 -14.49
C PRO A 63 20.37 -13.90 -14.35
N GLY A 64 19.38 -13.19 -13.78
CA GLY A 64 19.35 -11.73 -13.70
C GLY A 64 19.98 -11.15 -12.43
N ALA A 65 19.73 -9.85 -12.19
CA ALA A 65 20.21 -9.11 -11.01
C ALA A 65 19.77 -9.79 -9.71
N ASN A 66 18.52 -10.23 -9.62
CA ASN A 66 17.98 -10.92 -8.46
C ASN A 66 18.83 -12.16 -8.08
N GLY A 67 19.18 -12.98 -9.08
CA GLY A 67 20.08 -14.12 -8.86
C GLY A 67 21.50 -13.71 -8.47
N ALA A 68 21.99 -12.59 -8.98
CA ALA A 68 23.28 -12.03 -8.59
C ALA A 68 23.28 -11.59 -7.11
N ASP A 69 22.19 -10.96 -6.66
CA ASP A 69 21.99 -10.59 -5.24
C ASP A 69 22.03 -11.83 -4.34
N GLY A 70 21.29 -12.88 -4.72
CA GLY A 70 21.30 -14.17 -4.03
C GLY A 70 22.70 -14.81 -3.97
N ARG A 71 23.45 -14.77 -5.05
CA ARG A 71 24.84 -15.29 -5.08
C ARG A 71 25.78 -14.48 -4.19
N VAL A 72 25.60 -13.16 -4.11
CA VAL A 72 26.35 -12.33 -3.15
C VAL A 72 25.96 -12.69 -1.72
N ALA A 73 24.68 -12.86 -1.43
CA ALA A 73 24.19 -13.27 -0.11
C ALA A 73 24.81 -14.63 0.29
N ALA A 74 24.80 -15.62 -0.62
CA ALA A 74 25.41 -16.94 -0.38
C ALA A 74 26.88 -16.83 0.03
N ARG A 75 27.68 -16.05 -0.71
CA ARG A 75 29.11 -15.84 -0.37
C ARG A 75 29.28 -15.19 1.01
N ARG A 76 28.45 -14.20 1.34
CA ARG A 76 28.50 -13.50 2.64
C ARG A 76 28.12 -14.41 3.81
N LEU A 77 27.13 -15.28 3.62
CA LEU A 77 26.71 -16.28 4.60
C LEU A 77 27.77 -17.35 4.80
N ALA A 78 28.38 -17.84 3.70
CA ALA A 78 29.48 -18.80 3.77
C ALA A 78 30.68 -18.25 4.56
N LEU A 79 31.05 -16.98 4.36
CA LEU A 79 32.10 -16.30 5.13
C LEU A 79 31.78 -16.17 6.63
N ARG A 80 30.50 -16.33 7.02
CA ARG A 80 30.03 -16.35 8.42
C ARG A 80 29.76 -17.75 8.94
N GLY A 81 30.18 -18.77 8.22
CA GLY A 81 30.10 -20.16 8.64
C GLY A 81 28.84 -20.91 8.29
N ALA A 82 27.94 -20.34 7.45
CA ALA A 82 26.85 -21.10 6.90
C ALA A 82 27.32 -22.09 5.82
N ARG A 83 26.58 -23.19 5.66
CA ARG A 83 26.77 -24.16 4.57
C ARG A 83 25.83 -23.77 3.44
N THR A 84 26.35 -23.03 2.46
CA THR A 84 25.53 -22.49 1.37
C THR A 84 25.60 -23.37 0.13
N THR A 85 24.45 -23.64 -0.51
CA THR A 85 24.32 -24.27 -1.81
C THR A 85 23.59 -23.34 -2.75
N VAL A 86 24.21 -22.99 -3.86
CA VAL A 86 23.55 -22.19 -4.91
C VAL A 86 23.03 -23.15 -5.98
N VAL A 87 21.73 -23.09 -6.21
CA VAL A 87 21.02 -23.88 -7.23
C VAL A 87 20.57 -22.94 -8.34
N ASP A 88 21.00 -23.20 -9.56
CA ASP A 88 20.60 -22.42 -10.73
C ASP A 88 19.20 -22.85 -11.19
N VAL A 89 18.34 -21.89 -11.50
CA VAL A 89 16.97 -22.16 -11.99
C VAL A 89 16.93 -22.97 -13.28
N SER A 90 17.99 -22.93 -14.09
CA SER A 90 18.10 -23.67 -15.35
C SER A 90 18.36 -25.17 -15.15
N GLY A 91 18.87 -25.57 -14.00
CA GLY A 91 19.20 -26.96 -13.68
C GLY A 91 18.45 -27.52 -12.47
N VAL A 92 17.49 -26.78 -11.92
CA VAL A 92 16.76 -27.21 -10.74
C VAL A 92 15.77 -28.31 -11.11
N GLY A 93 15.71 -29.36 -10.30
CA GLY A 93 14.67 -30.39 -10.38
C GLY A 93 13.36 -29.96 -9.72
N ASP A 94 12.46 -30.92 -9.52
CA ASP A 94 11.13 -30.64 -8.94
C ASP A 94 11.18 -30.28 -7.45
N ARG A 95 12.29 -30.56 -6.76
CA ARG A 95 12.47 -30.32 -5.33
C ARG A 95 13.84 -29.71 -5.03
N LEU A 96 13.88 -28.76 -4.09
CA LEU A 96 15.13 -28.23 -3.53
C LEU A 96 15.74 -29.18 -2.49
N PRO A 97 17.07 -29.13 -2.29
CA PRO A 97 17.70 -29.78 -1.15
C PRO A 97 17.14 -29.26 0.19
N ASP A 98 17.11 -30.13 1.20
CA ASP A 98 16.70 -29.74 2.56
C ASP A 98 17.65 -28.68 3.13
N ALA A 99 17.10 -27.62 3.68
CA ALA A 99 17.81 -26.48 4.23
C ALA A 99 17.15 -25.94 5.50
N ASP A 100 17.89 -25.15 6.27
CA ASP A 100 17.35 -24.39 7.39
C ASP A 100 16.69 -23.10 6.88
N LEU A 101 17.09 -22.63 5.69
CA LEU A 101 16.48 -21.50 4.98
C LEU A 101 16.71 -21.64 3.46
N VAL A 102 15.70 -21.33 2.68
CA VAL A 102 15.78 -21.13 1.23
C VAL A 102 15.75 -19.64 0.92
N ILE A 103 16.71 -19.14 0.16
CA ILE A 103 16.68 -17.79 -0.41
C ILE A 103 16.17 -17.89 -1.83
N ASP A 104 14.96 -17.37 -2.07
CA ASP A 104 14.35 -17.28 -3.39
C ASP A 104 14.84 -16.03 -4.11
N ALA A 105 15.86 -16.21 -4.92
CA ALA A 105 16.45 -15.21 -5.81
C ALA A 105 16.32 -15.61 -7.28
N ALA A 106 15.26 -16.37 -7.63
CA ALA A 106 15.06 -16.85 -8.98
C ALA A 106 14.68 -15.71 -9.91
N TYR A 107 13.64 -14.96 -9.58
CA TYR A 107 13.12 -13.88 -10.42
C TYR A 107 12.58 -12.73 -9.57
N GLY A 108 12.87 -11.50 -9.96
CA GLY A 108 12.30 -10.26 -9.42
C GLY A 108 11.33 -9.60 -10.41
N THR A 109 11.35 -8.27 -10.48
CA THR A 109 10.45 -7.45 -11.33
C THR A 109 10.50 -7.75 -12.82
N GLY A 110 11.52 -8.45 -13.30
CA GLY A 110 11.72 -8.77 -14.73
C GLY A 110 10.96 -10.01 -15.23
N LEU A 111 10.30 -10.78 -14.39
CA LEU A 111 9.58 -11.99 -14.82
C LEU A 111 8.34 -11.63 -15.64
N ARG A 112 8.19 -12.28 -16.82
CA ARG A 112 7.08 -12.03 -17.76
C ARG A 112 6.38 -13.32 -18.19
N ARG A 113 6.64 -14.44 -17.51
CA ARG A 113 6.10 -15.76 -17.85
C ARG A 113 5.76 -16.54 -16.59
N PRO A 114 4.82 -17.51 -16.68
CA PRO A 114 4.54 -18.39 -15.55
C PRO A 114 5.81 -19.08 -15.03
N TRP A 115 5.91 -19.17 -13.72
CA TRP A 115 6.98 -19.84 -13.01
C TRP A 115 6.40 -20.84 -12.01
N THR A 116 6.86 -22.08 -12.08
CA THR A 116 6.58 -23.08 -11.06
C THR A 116 7.83 -23.30 -10.24
N ALA A 117 7.80 -22.90 -8.98
CA ALA A 117 8.91 -23.07 -8.08
C ALA A 117 9.09 -24.55 -7.71
N PRO A 118 10.33 -25.03 -7.52
CA PRO A 118 10.59 -26.36 -6.99
C PRO A 118 10.05 -26.51 -5.57
N ALA A 119 9.56 -27.70 -5.23
CA ALA A 119 9.01 -27.97 -3.90
C ALA A 119 10.07 -27.86 -2.81
N THR A 120 9.68 -27.30 -1.67
CA THR A 120 10.49 -27.28 -0.43
C THR A 120 9.55 -27.18 0.78
N GLU A 121 10.02 -27.66 1.93
CA GLU A 121 9.36 -27.46 3.23
C GLU A 121 10.14 -26.47 4.14
N SER A 122 11.28 -26.01 3.64
CA SER A 122 12.10 -25.03 4.35
C SER A 122 11.46 -23.65 4.33
N PRO A 123 11.64 -22.82 5.37
CA PRO A 123 11.23 -21.42 5.35
C PRO A 123 11.91 -20.67 4.20
N ILE A 124 11.22 -19.66 3.65
CA ILE A 124 11.66 -18.93 2.46
C ILE A 124 11.87 -17.46 2.76
N LEU A 125 13.03 -16.96 2.36
CA LEU A 125 13.36 -15.54 2.26
C LEU A 125 13.35 -15.16 0.78
N ALA A 126 12.38 -14.33 0.35
CA ALA A 126 12.34 -13.86 -1.02
C ALA A 126 13.19 -12.60 -1.23
N VAL A 127 13.84 -12.54 -2.39
CA VAL A 127 14.64 -11.39 -2.82
C VAL A 127 13.82 -10.57 -3.81
N ASP A 128 13.58 -9.31 -3.49
CA ASP A 128 12.78 -8.32 -4.23
C ASP A 128 11.28 -8.63 -4.25
N LEU A 129 10.89 -9.78 -4.79
CA LEU A 129 9.52 -10.34 -4.76
C LEU A 129 9.61 -11.87 -4.67
N PRO A 130 8.58 -12.55 -4.14
CA PRO A 130 8.47 -13.99 -4.32
C PRO A 130 8.43 -14.31 -5.82
N SER A 131 9.33 -15.21 -6.27
CA SER A 131 9.45 -15.54 -7.69
C SER A 131 8.16 -16.14 -8.25
N GLY A 132 7.60 -15.54 -9.28
CA GLY A 132 6.31 -15.91 -9.85
C GLY A 132 5.15 -15.01 -9.42
N VAL A 133 5.39 -13.96 -8.64
CA VAL A 133 4.41 -12.90 -8.37
C VAL A 133 4.57 -11.80 -9.42
N ASP A 134 3.46 -11.37 -10.00
CA ASP A 134 3.45 -10.20 -10.89
C ASP A 134 3.71 -8.93 -10.08
N PRO A 135 4.75 -8.16 -10.42
CA PRO A 135 5.18 -7.02 -9.61
C PRO A 135 4.22 -5.82 -9.63
N LEU A 136 3.30 -5.75 -10.59
CA LEU A 136 2.31 -4.68 -10.71
C LEU A 136 0.98 -5.05 -10.07
N THR A 137 0.49 -6.26 -10.33
CA THR A 137 -0.87 -6.67 -9.94
C THR A 137 -0.92 -7.55 -8.69
N GLY A 138 0.19 -8.17 -8.31
CA GLY A 138 0.25 -9.16 -7.23
C GLY A 138 -0.38 -10.49 -7.57
N CYS A 139 -0.75 -10.73 -8.82
CA CYS A 139 -1.26 -12.02 -9.25
C CYS A 139 -0.15 -13.08 -9.26
N ALA A 140 -0.47 -14.30 -8.85
CA ALA A 140 0.43 -15.43 -9.00
C ALA A 140 0.53 -15.83 -10.48
N MET A 141 1.73 -15.82 -11.01
CA MET A 141 2.06 -16.30 -12.36
C MET A 141 2.66 -17.71 -12.25
N GLY A 142 1.83 -18.73 -12.12
CA GLY A 142 2.24 -20.11 -11.94
C GLY A 142 2.07 -20.60 -10.50
N ARG A 143 3.11 -21.15 -9.89
CA ARG A 143 3.12 -21.66 -8.51
C ARG A 143 4.28 -21.06 -7.73
N PRO A 144 4.19 -19.81 -7.28
CA PRO A 144 5.17 -19.20 -6.40
C PRO A 144 5.16 -19.88 -5.03
N LEU A 145 6.30 -19.83 -4.33
CA LEU A 145 6.39 -20.27 -2.94
C LEU A 145 6.02 -19.10 -2.01
N PRO A 146 5.27 -19.36 -0.93
CA PRO A 146 5.04 -18.35 0.10
C PRO A 146 6.34 -18.10 0.87
N ALA A 147 6.71 -16.83 1.02
CA ALA A 147 7.86 -16.43 1.81
C ALA A 147 7.44 -16.04 3.24
N GLU A 148 8.29 -16.33 4.21
CA GLU A 148 8.18 -15.81 5.58
C GLU A 148 8.56 -14.31 5.61
N ARG A 149 9.52 -13.95 4.77
CA ARG A 149 10.02 -12.58 4.64
C ARG A 149 10.42 -12.28 3.20
N THR A 150 10.18 -11.06 2.78
CA THR A 150 10.68 -10.52 1.50
C THR A 150 11.54 -9.29 1.78
N VAL A 151 12.76 -9.29 1.24
CA VAL A 151 13.64 -8.11 1.22
C VAL A 151 13.54 -7.48 -0.15
N THR A 152 12.93 -6.30 -0.23
CA THR A 152 12.82 -5.51 -1.45
C THR A 152 13.69 -4.27 -1.37
N PHE A 153 14.10 -3.72 -2.52
CA PHE A 153 15.12 -2.68 -2.56
C PHE A 153 14.54 -1.34 -3.00
N ALA A 154 15.05 -0.28 -2.35
CA ALA A 154 14.74 1.13 -2.59
C ALA A 154 13.26 1.53 -2.37
N ALA A 155 12.31 0.79 -2.93
CA ALA A 155 10.88 1.07 -2.84
C ALA A 155 10.06 -0.22 -2.81
N LEU A 156 8.82 -0.13 -2.35
CA LEU A 156 7.83 -1.18 -2.51
C LEU A 156 7.42 -1.32 -3.98
N LYS A 157 6.96 -2.51 -4.35
CA LYS A 157 6.30 -2.77 -5.63
C LYS A 157 4.81 -3.02 -5.38
N PRO A 158 3.90 -2.56 -6.26
CA PRO A 158 2.46 -2.79 -6.07
C PRO A 158 2.11 -4.25 -5.79
N GLY A 159 2.81 -5.18 -6.46
CA GLY A 159 2.60 -6.61 -6.28
C GLY A 159 2.88 -7.17 -4.89
N LEU A 160 3.64 -6.45 -4.05
CA LEU A 160 3.85 -6.81 -2.63
C LEU A 160 2.68 -6.38 -1.73
N LEU A 161 1.83 -5.47 -2.22
CA LEU A 161 0.73 -4.86 -1.48
C LEU A 161 -0.63 -5.40 -1.91
N LEU A 162 -0.72 -5.94 -3.12
CA LEU A 162 -1.96 -6.31 -3.79
C LEU A 162 -2.12 -7.82 -3.96
N GLY A 163 -3.35 -8.26 -4.11
CA GLY A 163 -3.72 -9.61 -4.53
C GLY A 163 -3.10 -10.74 -3.68
N GLU A 164 -2.68 -11.78 -4.36
CA GLU A 164 -2.02 -12.94 -3.75
C GLU A 164 -0.59 -12.60 -3.31
N GLY A 165 0.06 -11.67 -4.00
CA GLY A 165 1.43 -11.26 -3.70
C GLY A 165 1.60 -10.75 -2.28
N ARG A 166 0.61 -10.00 -1.75
CA ARG A 166 0.61 -9.58 -0.34
C ARG A 166 0.69 -10.76 0.64
N ARG A 167 -0.01 -11.87 0.35
CA ARG A 167 0.00 -13.06 1.21
C ARG A 167 1.26 -13.91 1.01
N LEU A 168 1.78 -13.90 -0.21
CA LEU A 168 2.97 -14.67 -0.57
C LEU A 168 4.27 -14.00 -0.10
N ALA A 169 4.26 -12.67 0.06
CA ALA A 169 5.46 -11.92 0.43
C ALA A 169 5.86 -12.04 1.91
N GLY A 170 4.97 -12.50 2.78
CA GLY A 170 5.21 -12.52 4.22
C GLY A 170 5.50 -11.13 4.80
N ARG A 171 6.47 -11.03 5.70
CA ARG A 171 6.94 -9.74 6.23
C ARG A 171 7.84 -9.04 5.21
N VAL A 172 7.38 -7.90 4.67
CA VAL A 172 8.16 -7.14 3.69
C VAL A 172 9.05 -6.11 4.38
N GLU A 173 10.33 -6.11 4.00
CA GLU A 173 11.32 -5.12 4.41
C GLU A 173 11.83 -4.37 3.19
N VAL A 174 11.76 -3.04 3.23
CA VAL A 174 12.36 -2.17 2.21
C VAL A 174 13.75 -1.76 2.67
N VAL A 175 14.75 -2.06 1.86
CA VAL A 175 16.14 -1.72 2.17
C VAL A 175 16.66 -0.69 1.19
N ASP A 176 17.18 0.41 1.73
CA ASP A 176 17.91 1.39 0.94
C ASP A 176 19.24 0.80 0.45
N ILE A 177 19.43 0.84 -0.86
CA ILE A 177 20.70 0.42 -1.53
C ILE A 177 21.41 1.58 -2.22
N GLY A 178 20.90 2.82 -2.04
CA GLY A 178 21.46 4.06 -2.57
C GLY A 178 20.85 4.49 -3.91
N LEU A 179 19.64 4.05 -4.22
CA LEU A 179 18.89 4.51 -5.40
C LEU A 179 18.02 5.72 -5.06
N ASP A 180 17.97 6.68 -5.95
CA ASP A 180 17.07 7.84 -5.82
C ASP A 180 15.65 7.47 -6.27
N VAL A 181 14.73 7.43 -5.32
CA VAL A 181 13.31 7.12 -5.50
C VAL A 181 12.42 8.36 -5.45
N SER A 182 12.98 9.55 -5.52
CA SER A 182 12.24 10.82 -5.46
C SER A 182 11.23 11.01 -6.61
N SER A 183 11.41 10.26 -7.70
CA SER A 183 10.50 10.23 -8.85
C SER A 183 9.27 9.32 -8.65
N ALA A 184 9.14 8.62 -7.53
CA ALA A 184 7.99 7.78 -7.26
C ALA A 184 6.69 8.59 -7.31
N THR A 185 5.65 8.01 -7.94
CA THR A 185 4.35 8.68 -8.09
C THR A 185 3.29 8.15 -7.11
N ALA A 186 3.60 7.09 -6.37
CA ALA A 186 2.73 6.49 -5.37
C ALA A 186 3.48 6.24 -4.05
N TRP A 187 2.74 6.27 -2.94
CA TRP A 187 3.29 6.18 -1.60
C TRP A 187 2.39 5.34 -0.71
N LEU A 188 2.98 4.50 0.11
CA LEU A 188 2.27 3.82 1.19
C LEU A 188 2.27 4.72 2.43
N VAL A 189 1.07 5.13 2.84
CA VAL A 189 0.85 5.88 4.08
C VAL A 189 0.90 4.91 5.26
N THR A 190 1.69 5.25 6.28
CA THR A 190 1.84 4.46 7.51
C THR A 190 1.09 5.09 8.68
N ASP A 191 0.95 4.36 9.80
CA ASP A 191 0.36 4.90 11.03
C ASP A 191 1.17 6.09 11.58
N ASP A 192 2.50 6.06 11.42
CA ASP A 192 3.37 7.16 11.81
C ASP A 192 3.09 8.42 10.96
N ASP A 193 2.87 8.26 9.66
CA ASP A 193 2.49 9.38 8.77
C ASP A 193 1.16 9.99 9.21
N ILE A 194 0.16 9.15 9.46
CA ILE A 194 -1.15 9.61 9.94
C ILE A 194 -1.02 10.34 11.27
N SER A 195 -0.24 9.81 12.22
CA SER A 195 -0.04 10.44 13.52
C SER A 195 0.59 11.82 13.44
N GLN A 196 1.42 12.05 12.42
CA GLN A 196 2.05 13.35 12.16
C GLN A 196 1.16 14.30 11.36
N MET A 197 0.32 13.77 10.46
CA MET A 197 -0.60 14.55 9.64
C MET A 197 -1.83 15.04 10.41
N VAL A 198 -2.29 14.28 11.41
CA VAL A 198 -3.46 14.65 12.21
C VAL A 198 -3.05 15.65 13.28
N PRO A 199 -3.52 16.92 13.20
CA PRO A 199 -3.16 17.92 14.20
C PRO A 199 -3.77 17.59 15.56
N SER A 200 -3.03 17.86 16.61
CA SER A 200 -3.56 17.78 17.97
C SER A 200 -4.72 18.73 18.15
N ARG A 201 -5.80 18.27 18.77
CA ARG A 201 -6.96 19.12 19.05
C ARG A 201 -6.57 20.24 20.02
N PRO A 202 -6.78 21.52 19.68
CA PRO A 202 -6.54 22.64 20.59
C PRO A 202 -7.39 22.53 21.87
N VAL A 203 -6.88 23.05 22.98
CA VAL A 203 -7.59 23.03 24.27
C VAL A 203 -8.89 23.84 24.22
N ASP A 204 -8.91 24.90 23.42
CA ASP A 204 -10.03 25.81 23.17
C ASP A 204 -10.87 25.43 21.94
N ALA A 205 -10.66 24.22 21.42
CA ALA A 205 -11.38 23.74 20.23
C ALA A 205 -12.89 23.69 20.46
N HIS A 206 -13.63 24.31 19.55
CA HIS A 206 -15.08 24.20 19.50
C HIS A 206 -15.55 23.37 18.30
N LYS A 207 -16.78 22.87 18.35
CA LYS A 207 -17.33 21.89 17.43
C LYS A 207 -17.25 22.27 15.93
N TRP A 208 -17.27 23.54 15.60
CA TRP A 208 -17.26 24.00 14.22
C TRP A 208 -15.88 24.00 13.56
N GLN A 209 -14.79 24.00 14.35
CA GLN A 209 -13.43 23.97 13.79
C GLN A 209 -13.10 22.69 13.04
N SER A 210 -13.79 21.58 13.37
CA SER A 210 -13.64 20.29 12.70
C SER A 210 -15.02 19.70 12.32
N ALA A 211 -15.97 20.56 11.91
CA ALA A 211 -17.28 20.10 11.51
C ALA A 211 -17.22 19.38 10.16
N CYS A 212 -17.89 18.24 10.05
CA CYS A 212 -18.02 17.48 8.83
C CYS A 212 -19.49 17.34 8.40
N TRP A 213 -19.78 17.60 7.14
CA TRP A 213 -21.10 17.34 6.57
C TRP A 213 -21.07 16.11 5.69
N VAL A 214 -21.82 15.09 6.07
CA VAL A 214 -21.94 13.82 5.34
C VAL A 214 -23.23 13.84 4.55
N VAL A 215 -23.16 13.76 3.23
CA VAL A 215 -24.28 13.60 2.30
C VAL A 215 -24.20 12.19 1.72
N ALA A 216 -24.98 11.29 2.28
CA ALA A 216 -24.84 9.87 2.04
C ALA A 216 -26.16 9.14 2.30
N GLY A 217 -26.28 7.91 1.79
CA GLY A 217 -27.42 7.04 2.01
C GLY A 217 -28.61 7.31 1.10
N SER A 218 -29.40 6.28 0.94
CA SER A 218 -30.70 6.26 0.27
C SER A 218 -31.53 5.13 0.86
N SER A 219 -32.78 4.99 0.44
CA SER A 219 -33.63 3.86 0.89
C SER A 219 -32.95 2.53 0.62
N GLY A 220 -32.75 1.73 1.68
CA GLY A 220 -32.03 0.44 1.66
C GLY A 220 -30.51 0.54 1.72
N MET A 221 -29.92 1.74 1.74
CA MET A 221 -28.49 1.98 1.89
C MET A 221 -28.15 2.96 3.02
N GLU A 222 -29.00 3.05 4.03
CA GLU A 222 -28.82 3.91 5.20
C GLU A 222 -27.57 3.54 6.01
N GLY A 223 -27.19 2.26 6.02
CA GLY A 223 -25.99 1.78 6.68
C GLY A 223 -24.71 2.44 6.18
N ALA A 224 -24.60 2.75 4.88
CA ALA A 224 -23.44 3.45 4.32
C ALA A 224 -23.32 4.87 4.91
N ALA A 225 -24.44 5.56 5.07
CA ALA A 225 -24.50 6.88 5.70
C ALA A 225 -24.07 6.83 7.17
N GLY A 226 -24.56 5.83 7.91
CA GLY A 226 -24.17 5.60 9.31
C GLY A 226 -22.69 5.32 9.49
N LEU A 227 -22.12 4.47 8.63
CA LEU A 227 -20.68 4.16 8.63
C LEU A 227 -19.82 5.41 8.34
N ALA A 228 -20.19 6.20 7.32
CA ALA A 228 -19.45 7.43 6.98
C ALA A 228 -19.52 8.46 8.13
N ALA A 229 -20.68 8.65 8.75
CA ALA A 229 -20.86 9.54 9.88
C ALA A 229 -20.05 9.07 11.11
N THR A 230 -20.06 7.77 11.41
CA THR A 230 -19.26 7.19 12.49
C THR A 230 -17.77 7.35 12.24
N ALA A 231 -17.31 7.15 11.00
CA ALA A 231 -15.92 7.34 10.62
C ALA A 231 -15.47 8.80 10.83
N ALA A 232 -16.29 9.77 10.42
CA ALA A 232 -16.01 11.19 10.66
C ALA A 232 -15.87 11.51 12.17
N GLN A 233 -16.76 10.95 13.01
CA GLN A 233 -16.69 11.13 14.46
C GLN A 233 -15.40 10.51 15.06
N ARG A 234 -15.05 9.29 14.64
CA ARG A 234 -13.83 8.60 15.10
C ARG A 234 -12.56 9.31 14.64
N ALA A 235 -12.60 9.95 13.47
CA ALA A 235 -11.49 10.77 12.97
C ALA A 235 -11.36 12.13 13.70
N GLY A 236 -12.26 12.44 14.66
CA GLY A 236 -12.16 13.65 15.49
C GLY A 236 -13.03 14.81 15.05
N ALA A 237 -14.04 14.61 14.17
CA ALA A 237 -14.99 15.65 13.85
C ALA A 237 -15.72 16.14 15.10
N GLY A 238 -15.67 17.44 15.37
CA GLY A 238 -16.32 18.05 16.54
C GLY A 238 -17.85 18.18 16.38
N TYR A 239 -18.32 18.12 15.14
CA TYR A 239 -19.74 18.13 14.77
C TYR A 239 -19.91 17.35 13.47
N VAL A 240 -20.83 16.41 13.44
CA VAL A 240 -21.18 15.66 12.22
C VAL A 240 -22.64 15.95 11.89
N ARG A 241 -22.87 16.53 10.70
CA ARG A 241 -24.18 16.62 10.08
C ARG A 241 -24.34 15.47 9.11
N LEU A 242 -25.46 14.76 9.17
CA LEU A 242 -25.80 13.71 8.22
C LEU A 242 -27.08 14.08 7.47
N SER A 243 -27.00 14.10 6.14
CA SER A 243 -28.13 14.29 5.24
C SER A 243 -28.29 13.10 4.31
N VAL A 244 -29.52 12.59 4.24
CA VAL A 244 -29.95 11.57 3.27
C VAL A 244 -30.84 12.27 2.24
N PRO A 245 -30.44 12.41 0.97
CA PRO A 245 -31.22 13.16 -0.03
C PRO A 245 -32.59 12.57 -0.25
N GLY A 246 -33.64 13.41 -0.04
CA GLY A 246 -35.04 13.01 -0.14
C GLY A 246 -35.54 12.04 0.93
N GLY A 247 -34.73 11.76 1.93
CA GLY A 247 -35.02 10.83 3.00
C GLY A 247 -34.78 11.41 4.39
N ARG A 248 -34.78 10.53 5.39
CA ARG A 248 -34.46 10.87 6.78
C ARG A 248 -33.30 9.95 7.24
N ALA A 249 -32.37 10.51 8.02
CA ALA A 249 -31.28 9.78 8.62
C ALA A 249 -31.75 9.02 9.89
N HIS A 250 -32.56 7.96 9.70
CA HIS A 250 -33.15 7.21 10.82
C HIS A 250 -32.09 6.41 11.59
N ASP A 251 -31.17 5.75 10.86
CA ASP A 251 -30.14 4.86 11.44
C ASP A 251 -28.80 5.59 11.63
N ARG A 252 -28.83 6.90 11.91
CA ARG A 252 -27.63 7.66 12.19
C ARG A 252 -27.06 7.35 13.56
N PRO A 253 -25.75 7.51 13.77
CA PRO A 253 -25.15 7.53 15.09
C PRO A 253 -25.84 8.58 15.98
N PRO A 254 -26.10 8.31 17.28
CA PRO A 254 -26.80 9.25 18.17
C PRO A 254 -26.20 10.65 18.21
N GLU A 255 -24.89 10.75 18.09
CA GLU A 255 -24.13 12.01 18.12
C GLU A 255 -24.15 12.77 16.79
N ALA A 256 -24.58 12.12 15.71
CA ALA A 256 -24.73 12.80 14.42
C ALA A 256 -26.06 13.56 14.34
N VAL A 257 -26.03 14.79 13.85
CA VAL A 257 -27.22 15.62 13.67
C VAL A 257 -27.83 15.35 12.29
N GLY A 258 -29.03 14.79 12.27
CA GLY A 258 -29.80 14.62 11.04
C GLY A 258 -30.27 15.97 10.48
N TRP A 259 -30.03 16.22 9.18
CA TRP A 259 -30.43 17.43 8.52
C TRP A 259 -31.18 17.11 7.22
N PRO A 260 -32.39 17.61 7.04
CA PRO A 260 -33.17 17.35 5.83
C PRO A 260 -32.47 17.92 4.59
N LEU A 261 -32.47 17.14 3.51
CA LEU A 261 -31.95 17.57 2.23
C LEU A 261 -32.85 17.02 1.13
N ASP A 262 -33.12 17.85 0.12
CA ASP A 262 -33.92 17.43 -1.02
C ASP A 262 -33.13 16.46 -1.93
N ARG A 263 -33.83 15.80 -2.86
CA ARG A 263 -33.21 14.87 -3.81
C ARG A 263 -32.22 15.55 -4.73
N ASN A 264 -32.41 16.83 -5.00
CA ASN A 264 -31.51 17.60 -5.86
C ASN A 264 -30.22 18.02 -5.15
N ILE A 265 -30.08 17.72 -3.86
CA ILE A 265 -28.95 18.15 -3.04
C ILE A 265 -28.74 19.67 -3.16
N THR A 266 -29.81 20.41 -2.89
CA THR A 266 -29.76 21.87 -2.88
C THR A 266 -29.18 22.33 -1.56
N VAL A 267 -27.98 22.91 -1.60
CA VAL A 267 -27.28 23.44 -0.43
C VAL A 267 -26.98 24.91 -0.60
N ASP A 268 -27.06 25.67 0.48
CA ASP A 268 -26.60 27.05 0.51
C ASP A 268 -25.05 27.06 0.64
N PRO A 269 -24.33 27.69 -0.30
CA PRO A 269 -22.87 27.79 -0.22
C PRO A 269 -22.37 28.42 1.09
N GLY A 270 -23.08 29.39 1.63
CA GLY A 270 -22.77 30.02 2.91
C GLY A 270 -22.92 29.06 4.10
N GLU A 271 -23.86 28.12 4.01
CA GLU A 271 -23.99 27.07 5.02
C GLU A 271 -22.88 26.02 4.90
N VAL A 272 -22.54 25.61 3.69
CA VAL A 272 -21.42 24.68 3.42
C VAL A 272 -20.11 25.25 3.93
N ALA A 273 -19.83 26.52 3.71
CA ALA A 273 -18.61 27.18 4.14
C ALA A 273 -18.38 27.19 5.68
N ARG A 274 -19.40 26.84 6.47
CA ARG A 274 -19.26 26.67 7.93
C ARG A 274 -18.62 25.35 8.33
N PHE A 275 -18.55 24.38 7.41
CA PHE A 275 -17.94 23.08 7.67
C PHE A 275 -16.47 23.07 7.28
N ALA A 276 -15.66 22.32 8.03
CA ALA A 276 -14.25 22.12 7.73
C ALA A 276 -14.05 21.08 6.62
N SER A 277 -15.01 20.18 6.44
CA SER A 277 -14.95 19.12 5.43
C SER A 277 -16.33 18.59 5.06
N MET A 278 -16.40 17.89 3.91
CA MET A 278 -17.59 17.16 3.46
C MET A 278 -17.24 15.73 3.04
N VAL A 279 -18.23 14.84 3.15
CA VAL A 279 -18.23 13.52 2.52
C VAL A 279 -19.48 13.41 1.66
N VAL A 280 -19.33 13.05 0.39
CA VAL A 280 -20.45 12.93 -0.54
C VAL A 280 -20.36 11.61 -1.31
N GLY A 281 -21.45 10.85 -1.33
CA GLY A 281 -21.53 9.72 -2.25
C GLY A 281 -21.86 8.34 -1.67
N PRO A 282 -21.39 7.95 -0.48
CA PRO A 282 -21.63 6.60 0.02
C PRO A 282 -23.13 6.27 0.04
N GLY A 283 -23.55 5.26 -0.75
CA GLY A 283 -24.91 4.76 -0.77
C GLY A 283 -25.99 5.73 -1.25
N LEU A 284 -25.67 6.71 -2.10
CA LEU A 284 -26.66 7.66 -2.64
C LEU A 284 -27.63 7.02 -3.65
N GLY A 285 -27.24 5.89 -4.25
CA GLY A 285 -28.02 5.21 -5.28
C GLY A 285 -27.95 5.86 -6.68
N PRO A 286 -28.56 5.24 -7.69
CA PRO A 286 -28.38 5.59 -9.10
C PRO A 286 -29.32 6.70 -9.61
N SER A 287 -29.90 7.56 -8.75
CA SER A 287 -30.84 8.63 -9.17
C SER A 287 -30.12 9.70 -9.99
N GLY A 288 -30.69 10.06 -11.15
CA GLY A 288 -30.18 11.13 -12.00
C GLY A 288 -30.23 12.51 -11.35
N GLU A 289 -31.24 12.78 -10.52
CA GLU A 289 -31.41 14.03 -9.76
C GLU A 289 -30.27 14.14 -8.71
N VAL A 290 -30.02 13.07 -7.96
CA VAL A 290 -28.95 12.99 -6.98
C VAL A 290 -27.59 13.16 -7.65
N ALA A 291 -27.36 12.49 -8.80
CA ALA A 291 -26.12 12.62 -9.55
C ALA A 291 -25.87 14.07 -10.04
N ALA A 292 -26.92 14.76 -10.51
CA ALA A 292 -26.83 16.17 -10.87
C ALA A 292 -26.51 17.06 -9.66
N GLY A 293 -27.08 16.75 -8.50
CA GLY A 293 -26.80 17.45 -7.24
C GLY A 293 -25.37 17.25 -6.78
N VAL A 294 -24.84 16.03 -6.88
CA VAL A 294 -23.43 15.73 -6.56
C VAL A 294 -22.49 16.55 -7.45
N ARG A 295 -22.74 16.60 -8.75
CA ARG A 295 -21.91 17.41 -9.68
C ARG A 295 -21.91 18.88 -9.31
N ARG A 296 -23.06 19.44 -8.93
CA ARG A 296 -23.16 20.85 -8.48
C ARG A 296 -22.37 21.08 -7.20
N ILE A 297 -22.59 20.26 -6.17
CA ILE A 297 -21.93 20.47 -4.88
C ILE A 297 -20.40 20.34 -5.01
N VAL A 298 -19.90 19.44 -5.84
CA VAL A 298 -18.47 19.31 -6.13
C VAL A 298 -17.92 20.51 -6.88
N ALA A 299 -18.70 21.05 -7.85
CA ALA A 299 -18.26 22.21 -8.63
C ALA A 299 -18.28 23.52 -7.85
N ASP A 300 -19.30 23.70 -6.98
CA ASP A 300 -19.58 24.98 -6.31
C ASP A 300 -18.97 25.10 -4.91
N THR A 301 -18.38 24.01 -4.39
CA THR A 301 -17.87 23.96 -3.01
C THR A 301 -16.37 24.04 -2.95
N SER A 302 -15.84 24.98 -2.15
CA SER A 302 -14.41 25.13 -1.86
C SER A 302 -13.94 24.35 -0.61
N VAL A 303 -14.86 23.71 0.11
CA VAL A 303 -14.55 22.95 1.32
C VAL A 303 -13.91 21.62 0.92
N PRO A 304 -12.81 21.18 1.58
CA PRO A 304 -12.21 19.88 1.36
C PRO A 304 -13.26 18.76 1.37
N MET A 305 -13.26 17.89 0.36
CA MET A 305 -14.33 16.92 0.15
C MET A 305 -13.76 15.53 -0.17
N VAL A 306 -14.34 14.51 0.45
CA VAL A 306 -14.20 13.12 0.03
C VAL A 306 -15.41 12.74 -0.81
N VAL A 307 -15.16 12.28 -2.03
CA VAL A 307 -16.21 11.75 -2.93
C VAL A 307 -16.00 10.26 -3.09
N ASP A 308 -17.03 9.47 -2.79
CA ASP A 308 -16.96 8.00 -2.81
C ASP A 308 -18.21 7.34 -3.41
N GLY A 309 -18.07 6.10 -3.81
CA GLY A 309 -19.17 5.24 -4.24
C GLY A 309 -20.00 5.83 -5.38
N ASP A 310 -21.31 6.05 -5.14
CA ASP A 310 -22.23 6.60 -6.16
C ASP A 310 -21.92 8.06 -6.50
N GLY A 311 -21.23 8.78 -5.60
CA GLY A 311 -20.68 10.11 -5.89
C GLY A 311 -19.64 10.08 -7.01
N LEU A 312 -18.71 9.15 -7.00
CA LEU A 312 -17.73 8.96 -8.09
C LEU A 312 -18.42 8.61 -9.41
N LYS A 313 -19.42 7.72 -9.38
CA LYS A 313 -20.23 7.41 -10.58
C LYS A 313 -20.94 8.63 -11.14
N ALA A 314 -21.42 9.53 -10.26
CA ALA A 314 -22.09 10.77 -10.67
C ALA A 314 -21.14 11.73 -11.40
N LEU A 315 -19.85 11.75 -11.05
CA LEU A 315 -18.85 12.58 -11.71
C LEU A 315 -18.47 12.05 -13.10
N GLY A 316 -18.51 10.73 -13.33
CA GLY A 316 -18.11 10.11 -14.58
C GLY A 316 -16.61 10.22 -14.87
N ASN A 317 -16.20 9.86 -16.09
CA ASN A 317 -14.79 9.79 -16.49
C ASN A 317 -14.18 11.13 -16.94
N GLY A 318 -14.75 12.26 -16.60
CA GLY A 318 -14.38 13.55 -17.20
C GLY A 318 -14.12 14.72 -16.24
N MET A 319 -14.16 14.51 -14.94
CA MET A 319 -13.83 15.59 -13.99
C MET A 319 -12.36 15.49 -13.60
N PRO A 320 -11.57 16.58 -13.68
CA PRO A 320 -10.25 16.60 -13.09
C PRO A 320 -10.35 16.47 -11.57
N CYS A 321 -9.50 15.60 -11.01
CA CYS A 321 -9.33 15.45 -9.56
C CYS A 321 -8.64 16.67 -8.97
#